data_8b50d289d5f7d80189e31ed7a073e17b
#
_entry.id   8b50d289d5f7d80189e31ed7a073e17b
#
_cell.length_a   1.000
_cell.length_b   1.000
_cell.length_c   1.000
_cell.angle_alpha   90.00
_cell.angle_beta   90.00
_cell.angle_gamma   90.00
#
_symmetry.space_group_name_H-M   'P 1'
#
loop_
_entity.id
_entity.type
_entity.pdbx_description
1 polymer ?
#
loop_
_entity_poly.entity_id
_entity_poly.type
_entity_poly.pdbx_seq_one_letter_code
_entity_poly.pdbx_strand_id
1 'polypeptide(L)'
;MGSTIEYYNQNAQSFADGTAAVNFTEIQNVFLELIPEGGYILDFGCGSGRDTKDFLDRGYRVEATDGSEILCKLANKYTGISVKHMFFEELEEIEKYDGIWACASILHTKKKELPDIIHKMSRAVKTGGIIYTSFKYGEFEGERNGRYFTDLTESSAAKLLAGIPELKIEKQWMTGDVRTGRGEERWLNLIFRKQSPSCR
;
A
#
# COMPACT_ATOMS: atom_id res chain seq x y z
N MET A 1 -11.68 9.57 -7.55
CA MET A 1 -11.22 9.57 -6.13
C MET A 1 -12.09 10.38 -5.16
N GLY A 2 -12.89 11.34 -5.60
CA GLY A 2 -13.67 12.20 -4.70
C GLY A 2 -14.48 11.47 -3.62
N SER A 3 -15.29 10.48 -3.98
CA SER A 3 -16.16 9.76 -3.02
C SER A 3 -15.36 8.95 -1.99
N THR A 4 -14.27 8.29 -2.37
CA THR A 4 -13.44 7.49 -1.46
C THR A 4 -12.71 8.36 -0.42
N ILE A 5 -12.10 9.47 -0.85
CA ILE A 5 -11.43 10.41 0.06
C ILE A 5 -12.44 11.07 1.00
N GLU A 6 -13.58 11.46 0.47
CA GLU A 6 -14.66 12.02 1.29
C GLU A 6 -15.14 11.02 2.35
N TYR A 7 -15.33 9.75 1.97
CA TYR A 7 -15.67 8.71 2.93
C TYR A 7 -14.63 8.62 4.05
N TYR A 8 -13.32 8.60 3.73
CA TYR A 8 -12.27 8.53 4.74
C TYR A 8 -12.18 9.78 5.60
N ASN A 9 -12.40 10.97 5.04
CA ASN A 9 -12.47 12.20 5.81
C ASN A 9 -13.63 12.17 6.81
N GLN A 10 -14.83 11.73 6.39
CA GLN A 10 -16.01 11.66 7.24
C GLN A 10 -15.92 10.57 8.32
N ASN A 11 -15.21 9.48 8.06
CA ASN A 11 -15.14 8.31 8.93
C ASN A 11 -13.74 8.11 9.56
N ALA A 12 -12.86 9.12 9.51
CA ALA A 12 -11.44 8.99 9.86
C ALA A 12 -11.23 8.46 11.29
N GLN A 13 -11.95 8.98 12.28
CA GLN A 13 -11.80 8.55 13.67
C GLN A 13 -12.23 7.09 13.85
N SER A 14 -13.41 6.72 13.35
CA SER A 14 -13.92 5.34 13.45
C SER A 14 -13.03 4.36 12.70
N PHE A 15 -12.47 4.77 11.55
CA PHE A 15 -11.52 3.98 10.80
C PHE A 15 -10.21 3.78 11.59
N ALA A 16 -9.67 4.84 12.19
CA ALA A 16 -8.45 4.77 12.98
C ALA A 16 -8.64 3.86 14.20
N ASP A 17 -9.73 4.02 14.95
CA ASP A 17 -10.06 3.20 16.11
C ASP A 17 -10.22 1.71 15.74
N GLY A 18 -10.80 1.44 14.58
CA GLY A 18 -11.03 0.07 14.09
C GLY A 18 -9.80 -0.60 13.45
N THR A 19 -8.73 0.13 13.18
CA THR A 19 -7.55 -0.39 12.47
C THR A 19 -6.26 -0.34 13.27
N ALA A 20 -6.12 0.62 14.19
CA ALA A 20 -4.87 0.84 14.92
C ALA A 20 -4.41 -0.37 15.77
N ALA A 21 -5.35 -1.12 16.35
CA ALA A 21 -5.06 -2.28 17.20
C ALA A 21 -5.06 -3.63 16.44
N VAL A 22 -5.28 -3.62 15.12
CA VAL A 22 -5.33 -4.86 14.34
C VAL A 22 -3.91 -5.41 14.18
N ASN A 23 -3.71 -6.67 14.58
CA ASN A 23 -2.42 -7.34 14.40
C ASN A 23 -2.16 -7.66 12.92
N PHE A 24 -1.11 -7.08 12.38
CA PHE A 24 -0.68 -7.26 10.99
C PHE A 24 0.77 -7.76 10.88
N THR A 25 1.34 -8.15 12.00
CA THR A 25 2.75 -8.50 12.19
C THR A 25 3.26 -9.55 11.20
N GLU A 26 2.45 -10.59 10.92
CA GLU A 26 2.86 -11.65 9.99
C GLU A 26 3.13 -11.10 8.58
N ILE A 27 2.24 -10.25 8.07
CA ILE A 27 2.39 -9.68 6.72
C ILE A 27 3.51 -8.63 6.70
N GLN A 28 3.62 -7.82 7.75
CA GLN A 28 4.73 -6.87 7.92
C GLN A 28 6.08 -7.59 7.93
N ASN A 29 6.19 -8.72 8.63
CA ASN A 29 7.42 -9.52 8.67
C ASN A 29 7.83 -10.00 7.27
N VAL A 30 6.88 -10.53 6.47
CA VAL A 30 7.17 -10.98 5.10
C VAL A 30 7.75 -9.86 4.23
N PHE A 31 7.31 -8.62 4.43
CA PHE A 31 7.84 -7.44 3.74
C PHE A 31 9.22 -7.04 4.30
N LEU A 32 9.33 -6.93 5.63
CA LEU A 32 10.56 -6.46 6.29
C LEU A 32 11.74 -7.40 6.13
N GLU A 33 11.51 -8.74 5.99
CA GLU A 33 12.56 -9.72 5.66
C GLU A 33 13.30 -9.40 4.35
N LEU A 34 12.69 -8.60 3.47
CA LEU A 34 13.24 -8.22 2.17
C LEU A 34 13.81 -6.80 2.15
N ILE A 35 13.68 -6.05 3.25
CA ILE A 35 14.18 -4.69 3.39
C ILE A 35 15.50 -4.72 4.17
N PRO A 36 16.54 -3.98 3.74
CA PRO A 36 17.75 -3.82 4.53
C PRO A 36 17.45 -3.27 5.92
N GLU A 37 18.19 -3.70 6.94
CA GLU A 37 18.08 -3.16 8.29
C GLU A 37 18.21 -1.63 8.29
N GLY A 38 17.29 -0.92 8.96
CA GLY A 38 17.23 0.54 8.95
C GLY A 38 16.88 1.17 7.58
N GLY A 39 16.44 0.37 6.63
CA GLY A 39 16.07 0.81 5.27
C GLY A 39 15.00 1.90 5.27
N TYR A 40 14.84 2.56 4.14
CA TYR A 40 13.90 3.66 3.97
C TYR A 40 12.61 3.17 3.30
N ILE A 41 11.51 3.26 4.01
CA ILE A 41 10.19 2.76 3.60
C ILE A 41 9.26 3.95 3.31
N LEU A 42 8.52 3.88 2.21
CA LEU A 42 7.34 4.70 1.98
C LEU A 42 6.09 3.90 2.39
N ASP A 43 5.34 4.39 3.37
CA ASP A 43 3.99 3.91 3.67
C ASP A 43 3.00 4.72 2.84
N PHE A 44 2.53 4.12 1.74
CA PHE A 44 1.79 4.77 0.67
C PHE A 44 0.29 4.55 0.80
N GLY A 45 -0.39 5.51 1.42
CA GLY A 45 -1.77 5.41 1.89
C GLY A 45 -1.82 4.80 3.30
N CYS A 46 -1.14 5.46 4.25
CA CYS A 46 -0.88 4.94 5.59
C CYS A 46 -2.12 4.85 6.50
N GLY A 47 -3.22 5.49 6.11
CA GLY A 47 -4.45 5.50 6.89
C GLY A 47 -4.26 6.03 8.31
N SER A 48 -4.49 5.18 9.31
CA SER A 48 -4.31 5.52 10.74
C SER A 48 -2.85 5.61 11.20
N GLY A 49 -1.89 5.21 10.35
CA GLY A 49 -0.47 5.15 10.70
C GLY A 49 -0.05 3.87 11.45
N ARG A 50 -0.89 2.84 11.50
CA ARG A 50 -0.59 1.56 12.18
C ARG A 50 0.73 0.96 11.70
N ASP A 51 0.90 0.80 10.38
CA ASP A 51 2.09 0.15 9.80
C ASP A 51 3.30 1.08 9.88
N THR A 52 3.09 2.38 9.64
CA THR A 52 4.12 3.42 9.85
C THR A 52 4.72 3.32 11.25
N LYS A 53 3.86 3.24 12.30
CA LYS A 53 4.32 3.16 13.70
C LYS A 53 5.11 1.89 13.96
N ASP A 54 4.64 0.73 13.48
CA ASP A 54 5.34 -0.54 13.63
C ASP A 54 6.74 -0.50 12.97
N PHE A 55 6.85 0.04 11.76
CA PHE A 55 8.14 0.14 11.07
C PHE A 55 9.11 1.09 11.79
N LEU A 56 8.62 2.23 12.29
CA LEU A 56 9.44 3.14 13.10
C LEU A 56 9.94 2.47 14.39
N ASP A 57 9.06 1.75 15.11
CA ASP A 57 9.42 1.06 16.35
C ASP A 57 10.43 -0.07 16.13
N ARG A 58 10.49 -0.62 14.93
CA ARG A 58 11.49 -1.61 14.51
C ARG A 58 12.77 -0.98 13.93
N GLY A 59 12.91 0.34 13.98
CA GLY A 59 14.15 1.04 13.61
C GLY A 59 14.28 1.36 12.11
N TYR A 60 13.23 1.23 11.32
CA TYR A 60 13.22 1.66 9.91
C TYR A 60 13.00 3.16 9.80
N ARG A 61 13.53 3.77 8.75
CA ARG A 61 13.18 5.14 8.37
C ARG A 61 11.89 5.10 7.58
N VAL A 62 10.90 5.91 7.94
CA VAL A 62 9.60 5.90 7.28
C VAL A 62 9.20 7.29 6.84
N GLU A 63 8.76 7.39 5.59
CA GLU A 63 7.94 8.47 5.07
C GLU A 63 6.53 7.92 4.88
N ALA A 64 5.53 8.66 5.31
CA ALA A 64 4.14 8.22 5.22
C ALA A 64 3.29 9.26 4.51
N THR A 65 2.35 8.79 3.70
CA THR A 65 1.43 9.65 2.93
C THR A 65 0.02 9.11 2.99
N ASP A 66 -0.97 9.99 2.91
CA ASP A 66 -2.38 9.61 2.74
C ASP A 66 -3.14 10.69 1.96
N GLY A 67 -4.16 10.30 1.21
CA GLY A 67 -5.03 11.20 0.49
C GLY A 67 -6.09 11.89 1.36
N SER A 68 -6.33 11.41 2.58
CA SER A 68 -7.23 12.03 3.53
C SER A 68 -6.46 12.95 4.48
N GLU A 69 -6.72 14.26 4.40
CA GLU A 69 -6.10 15.23 5.30
C GLU A 69 -6.40 14.93 6.78
N ILE A 70 -7.58 14.40 7.08
CA ILE A 70 -7.98 14.08 8.45
C ILE A 70 -7.22 12.84 8.94
N LEU A 71 -7.06 11.80 8.11
CA LEU A 71 -6.22 10.65 8.45
C LEU A 71 -4.76 11.05 8.63
N CYS A 72 -4.21 11.94 7.79
CA CYS A 72 -2.86 12.47 7.98
C CYS A 72 -2.69 13.10 9.37
N LYS A 73 -3.65 13.92 9.82
CA LYS A 73 -3.61 14.54 11.16
C LYS A 73 -3.65 13.51 12.30
N LEU A 74 -4.48 12.48 12.17
CA LEU A 74 -4.55 11.39 13.15
C LEU A 74 -3.27 10.56 13.16
N ALA A 75 -2.77 10.20 11.98
CA ALA A 75 -1.52 9.45 11.83
C ALA A 75 -0.31 10.24 12.35
N ASN A 76 -0.22 11.56 12.10
CA ASN A 76 0.82 12.43 12.70
C ASN A 76 0.85 12.29 14.22
N LYS A 77 -0.32 12.38 14.84
CA LYS A 77 -0.43 12.29 16.30
C LYS A 77 -0.05 10.90 16.82
N TYR A 78 -0.43 9.85 16.09
CA TYR A 78 -0.20 8.47 16.50
C TYR A 78 1.26 8.03 16.30
N THR A 79 1.86 8.40 15.18
CA THR A 79 3.21 7.95 14.79
C THR A 79 4.33 8.84 15.32
N GLY A 80 4.04 10.13 15.56
CA GLY A 80 5.04 11.12 15.96
C GLY A 80 5.86 11.69 14.80
N ILE A 81 5.59 11.31 13.54
CA ILE A 81 6.20 11.89 12.35
C ILE A 81 5.21 12.73 11.55
N SER A 82 5.73 13.57 10.66
CA SER A 82 4.89 14.31 9.71
C SER A 82 4.44 13.38 8.58
N VAL A 83 3.13 13.13 8.49
CA VAL A 83 2.51 12.40 7.37
C VAL A 83 2.10 13.41 6.31
N LYS A 84 2.52 13.17 5.08
CA LYS A 84 2.26 14.10 3.96
C LYS A 84 0.87 13.84 3.38
N HIS A 85 0.06 14.88 3.26
CA HIS A 85 -1.16 14.81 2.46
C HIS A 85 -0.77 14.76 0.99
N MET A 86 -1.00 13.61 0.32
CA MET A 86 -0.57 13.37 -1.04
C MET A 86 -1.46 12.30 -1.69
N PHE A 87 -1.93 12.57 -2.90
CA PHE A 87 -2.61 11.58 -3.72
C PHE A 87 -1.62 10.67 -4.43
N PHE A 88 -2.06 9.47 -4.83
CA PHE A 88 -1.18 8.48 -5.46
C PHE A 88 -0.54 8.98 -6.76
N GLU A 89 -1.26 9.81 -7.50
CA GLU A 89 -0.81 10.41 -8.77
C GLU A 89 0.34 11.41 -8.59
N GLU A 90 0.54 11.91 -7.38
CA GLU A 90 1.53 12.93 -7.06
C GLU A 90 2.90 12.35 -6.67
N LEU A 91 3.04 11.01 -6.68
CA LEU A 91 4.33 10.37 -6.40
C LEU A 91 5.32 10.61 -7.55
N GLU A 92 6.37 11.38 -7.26
CA GLU A 92 7.39 11.78 -8.27
C GLU A 92 8.83 11.41 -7.88
N GLU A 93 9.03 10.83 -6.70
CA GLU A 93 10.32 10.40 -6.21
C GLU A 93 10.98 9.41 -7.18
N ILE A 94 12.33 9.41 -7.20
CA ILE A 94 13.14 8.52 -8.05
C ILE A 94 14.15 7.81 -7.15
N GLU A 95 14.16 6.47 -7.17
CA GLU A 95 15.12 5.60 -6.48
C GLU A 95 15.43 6.03 -5.03
N LYS A 96 14.39 6.44 -4.32
CA LYS A 96 14.50 6.99 -2.97
C LYS A 96 14.34 5.91 -1.88
N TYR A 97 13.41 4.97 -2.09
CA TYR A 97 12.98 4.03 -1.07
C TYR A 97 13.58 2.64 -1.28
N ASP A 98 13.94 1.97 -0.19
CA ASP A 98 14.30 0.54 -0.20
C ASP A 98 13.06 -0.34 -0.32
N GLY A 99 11.92 0.15 0.19
CA GLY A 99 10.61 -0.47 0.03
C GLY A 99 9.47 0.51 0.00
N ILE A 100 8.38 0.11 -0.69
CA ILE A 100 7.10 0.82 -0.69
C ILE A 100 6.05 -0.14 -0.15
N TRP A 101 5.35 0.30 0.88
CA TRP A 101 4.24 -0.42 1.50
C TRP A 101 2.92 0.25 1.12
N ALA A 102 2.10 -0.44 0.32
CA ALA A 102 0.80 0.05 -0.14
C ALA A 102 -0.32 -0.93 0.30
N CYS A 103 -0.46 -1.07 1.61
CA CYS A 103 -1.39 -2.02 2.22
C CYS A 103 -2.84 -1.54 2.12
N ALA A 104 -3.66 -2.26 1.37
CA ALA A 104 -5.09 -1.97 1.20
C ALA A 104 -5.35 -0.48 0.83
N SER A 105 -4.46 0.14 0.07
CA SER A 105 -4.51 1.56 -0.28
C SER A 105 -4.79 1.79 -1.78
N ILE A 106 -3.90 1.36 -2.68
CA ILE A 106 -4.04 1.61 -4.12
C ILE A 106 -5.20 0.84 -4.77
N LEU A 107 -5.81 -0.09 -4.07
CA LEU A 107 -7.03 -0.78 -4.49
C LEU A 107 -8.23 0.18 -4.68
N HIS A 108 -8.13 1.40 -4.17
CA HIS A 108 -9.12 2.45 -4.37
C HIS A 108 -8.94 3.24 -5.67
N THR A 109 -7.93 2.89 -6.47
CA THR A 109 -7.68 3.43 -7.80
C THR A 109 -8.43 2.64 -8.85
N LYS A 110 -8.94 3.30 -9.90
CA LYS A 110 -9.57 2.62 -11.04
C LYS A 110 -8.58 1.70 -11.73
N LYS A 111 -9.04 0.55 -12.21
CA LYS A 111 -8.19 -0.46 -12.84
C LYS A 111 -7.35 0.08 -14.00
N LYS A 112 -7.92 1.00 -14.77
CA LYS A 112 -7.23 1.65 -15.89
C LYS A 112 -6.11 2.62 -15.46
N GLU A 113 -6.15 3.11 -14.21
CA GLU A 113 -5.18 4.07 -13.65
C GLU A 113 -4.08 3.35 -12.83
N LEU A 114 -4.32 2.10 -12.42
CA LEU A 114 -3.36 1.30 -11.64
C LEU A 114 -1.98 1.15 -12.30
N PRO A 115 -1.87 0.92 -13.66
CA PRO A 115 -0.56 0.82 -14.30
C PRO A 115 0.30 2.06 -14.06
N ASP A 116 -0.28 3.25 -14.16
CA ASP A 116 0.45 4.51 -13.98
C ASP A 116 0.92 4.69 -12.53
N ILE A 117 0.07 4.33 -11.55
CA ILE A 117 0.44 4.38 -10.14
C ILE A 117 1.57 3.40 -9.83
N ILE A 118 1.47 2.15 -10.31
CA ILE A 118 2.53 1.14 -10.09
C ILE A 118 3.82 1.53 -10.80
N HIS A 119 3.75 2.16 -11.97
CA HIS A 119 4.93 2.69 -12.66
C HIS A 119 5.60 3.81 -11.85
N LYS A 120 4.84 4.72 -11.24
CA LYS A 120 5.38 5.75 -10.33
C LYS A 120 6.04 5.10 -9.10
N MET A 121 5.41 4.08 -8.49
CA MET A 121 6.01 3.32 -7.40
C MET A 121 7.31 2.62 -7.85
N SER A 122 7.34 2.05 -9.06
CA SER A 122 8.55 1.44 -9.65
C SER A 122 9.68 2.47 -9.82
N ARG A 123 9.37 3.69 -10.21
CA ARG A 123 10.37 4.76 -10.29
C ARG A 123 10.89 5.19 -8.92
N ALA A 124 10.00 5.27 -7.92
CA ALA A 124 10.32 5.74 -6.58
C ALA A 124 11.12 4.72 -5.75
N VAL A 125 10.92 3.43 -5.97
CA VAL A 125 11.68 2.38 -5.32
C VAL A 125 13.05 2.22 -5.99
N LYS A 126 14.09 1.96 -5.19
CA LYS A 126 15.46 1.69 -5.69
C LYS A 126 15.50 0.41 -6.51
N THR A 127 16.48 0.32 -7.40
CA THR A 127 16.82 -0.96 -8.06
C THR A 127 17.13 -2.03 -7.00
N GLY A 128 16.51 -3.21 -7.14
CA GLY A 128 16.55 -4.29 -6.15
C GLY A 128 15.57 -4.14 -4.99
N GLY A 129 15.00 -2.96 -4.80
CA GLY A 129 13.98 -2.70 -3.78
C GLY A 129 12.64 -3.34 -4.11
N ILE A 130 11.72 -3.32 -3.15
CA ILE A 130 10.47 -4.06 -3.22
C ILE A 130 9.25 -3.16 -3.02
N ILE A 131 8.14 -3.59 -3.58
CA ILE A 131 6.82 -2.96 -3.42
C ILE A 131 5.87 -4.03 -2.91
N TYR A 132 5.26 -3.78 -1.74
CA TYR A 132 4.14 -4.58 -1.27
C TYR A 132 2.83 -3.86 -1.61
N THR A 133 1.84 -4.64 -2.04
CA THR A 133 0.47 -4.15 -2.21
C THR A 133 -0.53 -5.26 -1.94
N SER A 134 -1.74 -4.90 -1.49
CA SER A 134 -2.82 -5.85 -1.29
C SER A 134 -4.13 -5.36 -1.89
N PHE A 135 -4.86 -6.32 -2.47
CA PHE A 135 -6.16 -6.10 -3.09
C PHE A 135 -7.17 -7.09 -2.52
N LYS A 136 -8.45 -6.74 -2.51
CA LYS A 136 -9.47 -7.75 -2.33
C LYS A 136 -9.40 -8.75 -3.48
N TYR A 137 -9.60 -10.03 -3.15
CA TYR A 137 -9.55 -11.09 -4.15
C TYR A 137 -10.84 -11.14 -4.97
N GLY A 138 -10.72 -11.02 -6.29
CA GLY A 138 -11.85 -11.09 -7.21
C GLY A 138 -11.62 -10.28 -8.48
N GLU A 139 -12.72 -10.03 -9.19
CA GLU A 139 -12.70 -9.28 -10.45
C GLU A 139 -13.62 -8.04 -10.40
N PHE A 140 -14.11 -7.70 -9.23
CA PHE A 140 -15.02 -6.55 -9.08
C PHE A 140 -14.26 -5.23 -9.28
N GLU A 141 -14.92 -4.32 -9.98
CA GLU A 141 -14.50 -2.93 -10.07
C GLU A 141 -15.72 -2.02 -9.91
N GLY A 142 -15.66 -1.08 -8.97
CA GLY A 142 -16.75 -0.15 -8.72
C GLY A 142 -16.82 0.33 -7.27
N GLU A 143 -17.94 0.95 -6.92
CA GLU A 143 -18.19 1.46 -5.58
C GLU A 143 -18.83 0.41 -4.69
N ARG A 144 -18.32 0.29 -3.45
CA ARG A 144 -18.89 -0.48 -2.34
C ARG A 144 -18.81 0.35 -1.05
N ASN A 145 -19.95 0.52 -0.39
CA ASN A 145 -20.02 1.21 0.89
C ASN A 145 -19.31 2.59 0.89
N GLY A 146 -19.56 3.39 -0.15
CA GLY A 146 -19.03 4.74 -0.30
C GLY A 146 -17.56 4.83 -0.72
N ARG A 147 -16.92 3.73 -1.09
CA ARG A 147 -15.53 3.68 -1.57
C ARG A 147 -15.44 2.94 -2.88
N TYR A 148 -14.55 3.39 -3.75
CA TYR A 148 -14.21 2.67 -4.97
C TYR A 148 -13.26 1.52 -4.66
N PHE A 149 -13.45 0.38 -5.33
CA PHE A 149 -12.59 -0.80 -5.21
C PHE A 149 -12.27 -1.36 -6.58
N THR A 150 -11.03 -1.76 -6.75
CA THR A 150 -10.56 -2.63 -7.81
C THR A 150 -10.04 -3.90 -7.16
N ASP A 151 -10.75 -5.00 -7.36
CA ASP A 151 -10.33 -6.31 -6.89
C ASP A 151 -9.40 -6.95 -7.94
N LEU A 152 -8.46 -7.78 -7.50
CA LEU A 152 -7.57 -8.51 -8.39
C LEU A 152 -7.53 -10.00 -8.07
N THR A 153 -7.36 -10.79 -9.14
CA THR A 153 -6.92 -12.18 -9.10
C THR A 153 -5.44 -12.26 -9.48
N GLU A 154 -4.80 -13.41 -9.30
CA GLU A 154 -3.41 -13.63 -9.75
C GLU A 154 -3.27 -13.35 -11.24
N SER A 155 -4.24 -13.77 -12.05
CA SER A 155 -4.24 -13.54 -13.50
C SER A 155 -4.32 -12.05 -13.85
N SER A 156 -5.19 -11.29 -13.17
CA SER A 156 -5.31 -9.86 -13.44
C SER A 156 -4.11 -9.06 -12.92
N ALA A 157 -3.49 -9.48 -11.81
CA ALA A 157 -2.24 -8.90 -11.31
C ALA A 157 -1.07 -9.15 -12.28
N ALA A 158 -0.95 -10.36 -12.83
CA ALA A 158 0.07 -10.67 -13.84
C ALA A 158 -0.10 -9.83 -15.11
N LYS A 159 -1.36 -9.64 -15.57
CA LYS A 159 -1.65 -8.78 -16.73
C LYS A 159 -1.29 -7.31 -16.45
N LEU A 160 -1.57 -6.83 -15.24
CA LEU A 160 -1.24 -5.47 -14.80
C LEU A 160 0.27 -5.21 -14.89
N LEU A 161 1.10 -6.19 -14.44
CA LEU A 161 2.56 -6.07 -14.47
C LEU A 161 3.18 -6.30 -15.85
N ALA A 162 2.48 -6.93 -16.78
CA ALA A 162 3.00 -7.17 -18.13
C ALA A 162 3.39 -5.86 -18.86
N GLY A 163 2.80 -4.73 -18.47
CA GLY A 163 3.14 -3.39 -18.96
C GLY A 163 4.29 -2.71 -18.22
N ILE A 164 4.86 -3.34 -17.18
CA ILE A 164 5.90 -2.75 -16.31
C ILE A 164 7.07 -3.75 -16.18
N PRO A 165 7.88 -3.89 -17.23
CA PRO A 165 8.86 -4.97 -17.37
C PRO A 165 9.98 -4.94 -16.32
N GLU A 166 10.23 -3.80 -15.69
CA GLU A 166 11.19 -3.66 -14.60
C GLU A 166 10.71 -4.27 -13.27
N LEU A 167 9.41 -4.58 -13.12
CA LEU A 167 8.89 -5.23 -11.93
C LEU A 167 8.63 -6.71 -12.18
N LYS A 168 9.01 -7.55 -11.21
CA LYS A 168 8.65 -8.96 -11.16
C LYS A 168 7.93 -9.31 -9.88
N ILE A 169 6.95 -10.21 -9.97
CA ILE A 169 6.33 -10.80 -8.78
C ILE A 169 7.38 -11.64 -8.06
N GLU A 170 7.74 -11.21 -6.85
CA GLU A 170 8.64 -11.92 -5.94
C GLU A 170 7.87 -12.93 -5.08
N LYS A 171 6.74 -12.48 -4.52
CA LYS A 171 5.82 -13.32 -3.73
C LYS A 171 4.38 -12.94 -4.04
N GLN A 172 3.50 -13.94 -4.00
CA GLN A 172 2.05 -13.73 -3.97
C GLN A 172 1.39 -14.77 -3.09
N TRP A 173 0.43 -14.36 -2.28
CA TRP A 173 -0.31 -15.28 -1.39
C TRP A 173 -1.67 -14.70 -1.01
N MET A 174 -2.53 -15.59 -0.49
CA MET A 174 -3.86 -15.24 -0.03
C MET A 174 -3.92 -15.19 1.48
N THR A 175 -4.65 -14.21 2.01
CA THR A 175 -5.03 -14.15 3.43
C THR A 175 -6.53 -13.93 3.59
N GLY A 176 -7.06 -14.26 4.77
CA GLY A 176 -8.36 -13.77 5.21
C GLY A 176 -8.29 -12.31 5.67
N ASP A 177 -9.45 -11.69 5.87
CA ASP A 177 -9.50 -10.38 6.55
C ASP A 177 -9.24 -10.59 8.05
N VAL A 178 -8.27 -9.86 8.59
CA VAL A 178 -7.86 -9.96 10.00
C VAL A 178 -8.86 -9.31 10.98
N ARG A 179 -9.84 -8.57 10.47
CA ARG A 179 -10.85 -7.89 11.27
C ARG A 179 -11.98 -8.85 11.66
N THR A 180 -12.43 -8.77 12.90
CA THR A 180 -13.54 -9.60 13.41
C THR A 180 -14.79 -9.44 12.54
N GLY A 181 -15.45 -10.56 12.22
CA GLY A 181 -16.70 -10.59 11.44
C GLY A 181 -16.53 -10.51 9.92
N ARG A 182 -15.28 -10.55 9.39
CA ARG A 182 -14.99 -10.48 7.95
C ARG A 182 -14.23 -11.71 7.42
N GLY A 183 -14.31 -12.83 8.09
CA GLY A 183 -13.54 -14.04 7.77
C GLY A 183 -13.76 -14.64 6.38
N GLU A 184 -14.83 -14.27 5.69
CA GLU A 184 -15.08 -14.70 4.30
C GLU A 184 -14.37 -13.80 3.26
N GLU A 185 -13.94 -12.61 3.66
CA GLU A 185 -13.22 -11.70 2.75
C GLU A 185 -11.79 -12.19 2.55
N ARG A 186 -11.40 -12.38 1.29
CA ARG A 186 -10.05 -12.79 0.92
C ARG A 186 -9.26 -11.62 0.35
N TRP A 187 -7.97 -11.65 0.62
CA TRP A 187 -7.02 -10.65 0.16
C TRP A 187 -5.91 -11.31 -0.65
N LEU A 188 -5.63 -10.76 -1.82
CA LEU A 188 -4.45 -11.07 -2.61
C LEU A 188 -3.32 -10.13 -2.15
N ASN A 189 -2.26 -10.70 -1.62
CA ASN A 189 -1.05 -10.00 -1.23
C ASN A 189 0.01 -10.21 -2.30
N LEU A 190 0.69 -9.14 -2.69
CA LEU A 190 1.67 -9.13 -3.76
C LEU A 190 2.94 -8.41 -3.29
N ILE A 191 4.09 -9.00 -3.56
CA ILE A 191 5.38 -8.34 -3.47
C ILE A 191 6.01 -8.33 -4.85
N PHE A 192 6.37 -7.13 -5.32
CA PHE A 192 7.11 -6.91 -6.55
C PHE A 192 8.55 -6.53 -6.21
N ARG A 193 9.51 -7.05 -6.97
CA ARG A 193 10.91 -6.60 -6.92
C ARG A 193 11.26 -5.84 -8.19
N LYS A 194 11.88 -4.66 -8.01
CA LYS A 194 12.44 -3.91 -9.14
C LYS A 194 13.75 -4.57 -9.59
N GLN A 195 13.77 -4.98 -10.85
CA GLN A 195 14.94 -5.59 -11.47
C GLN A 195 15.93 -4.51 -11.94
N SER A 196 17.21 -4.86 -11.95
CA SER A 196 18.19 -4.03 -12.65
C SER A 196 17.83 -3.95 -14.14
N PRO A 197 18.05 -2.80 -14.79
CA PRO A 197 17.95 -2.76 -16.24
C PRO A 197 18.81 -3.86 -16.83
N SER A 198 18.20 -4.79 -17.59
CA SER A 198 19.01 -5.76 -18.35
C SER A 198 19.85 -4.98 -19.34
N CYS A 199 21.18 -5.05 -19.23
CA CYS A 199 22.07 -4.63 -20.28
C CYS A 199 21.68 -5.38 -21.56
N ARG A 200 21.04 -4.64 -22.49
CA ARG A 200 20.85 -5.11 -23.87
C ARG A 200 22.05 -4.73 -24.71
#